data_65a2898c1447d0be1b8e0b57c9491740
#
_entry.id   65a2898c1447d0be1b8e0b57c9491740
#
_cell.length_a   1.000
_cell.length_b   1.000
_cell.length_c   1.000
_cell.angle_alpha   90.00
_cell.angle_beta   90.00
_cell.angle_gamma   90.00
#
_symmetry.space_group_name_H-M   'P 1'
#
loop_
_entity.id
_entity.type
_entity.pdbx_description
1 polymer ?
#
loop_
_entity_poly.entity_id
_entity_poly.type
_entity_poly.pdbx_seq_one_letter_code
_entity_poly.pdbx_strand_id
1 'polypeptide(L)'
;GVVIDPKVLLQEIEDLEKQGKSAKSLHISDRAHVIMPYHIALDNAEEASKGDAKIGTTKNGIGPCYADKINRIGIRICDLYDLDTFKQKLAYNVEFKNKMLTKVYDAEPVNYDEILADYIKYAEALKPYVTDTNIAVLKAVKEDKKVLFEGAQATMLDLDHGTYPFVTSSHPIAGGASTGAGIGPNYLKNIFGVVKAYATRVGAGPFPTELLDETGDNLRKLGHEFGTVTGRPRRCGWLDLMVVKYAAGLNSLDYLAITRLDILDTFKELKICVGYKL
;
A
#
# COMPACT_ATOMS: atom_id res chain seq x y z
N GLY A 1 6.73 -6.82 -4.15
CA GLY A 1 5.37 -7.13 -3.84
C GLY A 1 4.36 -6.02 -4.07
N VAL A 2 4.77 -4.78 -4.44
CA VAL A 2 3.85 -3.67 -4.72
C VAL A 2 3.10 -3.86 -6.03
N VAL A 3 1.93 -3.22 -6.17
CA VAL A 3 1.24 -3.02 -7.44
C VAL A 3 1.54 -1.60 -7.93
N ILE A 4 1.59 -1.38 -9.24
CA ILE A 4 2.06 -0.12 -9.84
C ILE A 4 0.97 0.47 -10.74
N ASP A 5 0.62 1.72 -10.50
CA ASP A 5 -0.09 2.56 -11.47
C ASP A 5 0.96 3.29 -12.32
N PRO A 6 1.11 2.93 -13.61
CA PRO A 6 2.12 3.53 -14.48
C PRO A 6 1.96 5.04 -14.66
N LYS A 7 0.72 5.53 -14.71
CA LYS A 7 0.43 6.96 -14.86
C LYS A 7 0.92 7.75 -13.65
N VAL A 8 0.58 7.27 -12.44
CA VAL A 8 0.99 7.90 -11.19
C VAL A 8 2.50 7.86 -11.03
N LEU A 9 3.14 6.71 -11.30
CA LEU A 9 4.59 6.57 -11.20
C LEU A 9 5.34 7.50 -12.15
N LEU A 10 4.88 7.65 -13.38
CA LEU A 10 5.48 8.60 -14.33
C LEU A 10 5.33 10.05 -13.87
N GLN A 11 4.21 10.40 -13.26
CA GLN A 11 4.01 11.72 -12.65
C GLN A 11 4.98 11.96 -11.48
N GLU A 12 5.17 10.95 -10.60
CA GLU A 12 6.10 11.03 -9.48
C GLU A 12 7.56 11.18 -9.97
N ILE A 13 7.93 10.49 -11.05
CA ILE A 13 9.26 10.64 -11.69
C ILE A 13 9.44 12.07 -12.20
N GLU A 14 8.46 12.60 -12.92
CA GLU A 14 8.48 13.97 -13.45
C GLU A 14 8.59 15.00 -12.31
N ASP A 15 7.85 14.82 -11.23
CA ASP A 15 7.85 15.74 -10.08
C ASP A 15 9.20 15.71 -9.33
N LEU A 16 9.87 14.56 -9.26
CA LEU A 16 11.23 14.45 -8.74
C LEU A 16 12.23 15.20 -9.63
N GLU A 17 12.12 15.04 -10.94
CA GLU A 17 12.99 15.71 -11.91
C GLU A 17 12.81 17.23 -11.88
N LYS A 18 11.57 17.73 -11.75
CA LYS A 18 11.28 19.17 -11.55
C LYS A 18 11.94 19.73 -10.28
N GLN A 19 12.13 18.89 -9.25
CA GLN A 19 12.86 19.24 -8.03
C GLN A 19 14.40 19.13 -8.18
N GLY A 20 14.92 18.85 -9.36
CA GLY A 20 16.32 18.66 -9.63
C GLY A 20 16.88 17.33 -9.13
N LYS A 21 16.03 16.37 -8.80
CA LYS A 21 16.40 15.01 -8.36
C LYS A 21 16.32 14.05 -9.54
N SER A 22 17.28 13.13 -9.64
CA SER A 22 17.32 12.16 -10.73
C SER A 22 16.62 10.85 -10.34
N ALA A 23 15.74 10.36 -11.19
CA ALA A 23 15.13 9.04 -11.08
C ALA A 23 15.97 7.91 -11.74
N LYS A 24 17.17 8.18 -12.23
CA LYS A 24 18.01 7.19 -12.97
C LYS A 24 18.37 5.94 -12.18
N SER A 25 18.34 6.00 -10.85
CA SER A 25 18.60 4.86 -9.97
C SER A 25 17.35 4.04 -9.64
N LEU A 26 16.19 4.43 -10.15
CA LEU A 26 14.94 3.67 -9.96
C LEU A 26 15.05 2.34 -10.72
N HIS A 27 14.63 1.26 -10.06
CA HIS A 27 14.47 -0.06 -10.65
C HIS A 27 13.08 -0.60 -10.37
N ILE A 28 12.35 -0.94 -11.42
CA ILE A 28 11.01 -1.49 -11.38
C ILE A 28 11.09 -2.98 -11.67
N SER A 29 10.50 -3.79 -10.82
CA SER A 29 10.43 -5.24 -11.07
C SER A 29 9.56 -5.53 -12.31
N ASP A 30 10.11 -6.31 -13.23
CA ASP A 30 9.38 -6.88 -14.36
C ASP A 30 8.17 -7.73 -13.94
N ARG A 31 8.18 -8.26 -12.70
CA ARG A 31 7.12 -9.09 -12.11
C ARG A 31 6.08 -8.30 -11.34
N ALA A 32 6.23 -6.99 -11.16
CA ALA A 32 5.24 -6.16 -10.48
C ALA A 32 3.92 -6.15 -11.27
N HIS A 33 2.79 -6.24 -10.54
CA HIS A 33 1.47 -6.17 -11.16
C HIS A 33 1.07 -4.73 -11.45
N VAL A 34 0.36 -4.55 -12.55
CA VAL A 34 -0.03 -3.25 -13.08
C VAL A 34 -1.49 -2.96 -12.72
N ILE A 35 -1.72 -1.79 -12.12
CA ILE A 35 -3.06 -1.28 -11.89
C ILE A 35 -3.61 -0.78 -13.23
N MET A 36 -4.79 -1.25 -13.59
CA MET A 36 -5.50 -0.90 -14.81
C MET A 36 -6.71 -0.01 -14.49
N PRO A 37 -7.23 0.79 -15.44
CA PRO A 37 -8.41 1.62 -15.23
C PRO A 37 -9.63 0.85 -14.73
N TYR A 38 -9.82 -0.39 -15.15
CA TYR A 38 -10.90 -1.22 -14.64
C TYR A 38 -10.75 -1.61 -13.16
N HIS A 39 -9.53 -1.65 -12.61
CA HIS A 39 -9.32 -1.84 -11.17
C HIS A 39 -9.83 -0.63 -10.38
N ILE A 40 -9.53 0.58 -10.87
CA ILE A 40 -9.99 1.83 -10.26
C ILE A 40 -11.51 1.95 -10.35
N ALA A 41 -12.08 1.61 -11.51
CA ALA A 41 -13.52 1.62 -11.71
C ALA A 41 -14.24 0.64 -10.75
N LEU A 42 -13.71 -0.58 -10.61
CA LEU A 42 -14.26 -1.58 -9.67
C LEU A 42 -14.13 -1.15 -8.21
N ASP A 43 -12.97 -0.63 -7.78
CA ASP A 43 -12.77 -0.15 -6.40
C ASP A 43 -13.79 0.93 -6.03
N ASN A 44 -14.06 1.86 -6.97
CA ASN A 44 -15.09 2.88 -6.80
C ASN A 44 -16.50 2.29 -6.73
N ALA A 45 -16.84 1.39 -7.64
CA ALA A 45 -18.16 0.78 -7.72
C ALA A 45 -18.46 -0.11 -6.50
N GLU A 46 -17.50 -0.92 -6.06
CA GLU A 46 -17.59 -1.75 -4.86
C GLU A 46 -17.78 -0.92 -3.59
N GLU A 47 -16.97 0.13 -3.41
CA GLU A 47 -17.12 1.01 -2.25
C GLU A 47 -18.47 1.75 -2.29
N ALA A 48 -18.94 2.16 -3.46
CA ALA A 48 -20.26 2.80 -3.57
C ALA A 48 -21.40 1.85 -3.20
N SER A 49 -21.30 0.57 -3.59
CA SER A 49 -22.34 -0.43 -3.34
C SER A 49 -22.49 -0.84 -1.87
N LYS A 50 -21.43 -0.69 -1.06
CA LYS A 50 -21.40 -1.11 0.36
C LYS A 50 -22.18 -0.20 1.32
N GLY A 51 -22.64 0.98 0.89
CA GLY A 51 -23.37 1.91 1.77
C GLY A 51 -22.59 2.21 3.06
N ASP A 52 -23.17 1.89 4.21
CA ASP A 52 -22.55 2.12 5.53
C ASP A 52 -21.47 1.08 5.89
N ALA A 53 -21.40 -0.03 5.17
CA ALA A 53 -20.37 -1.07 5.37
C ALA A 53 -19.06 -0.78 4.63
N LYS A 54 -18.81 0.45 4.18
CA LYS A 54 -17.60 0.87 3.51
C LYS A 54 -16.35 0.61 4.35
N ILE A 55 -15.32 0.04 3.72
CA ILE A 55 -14.00 -0.13 4.32
C ILE A 55 -13.26 1.21 4.37
N GLY A 56 -13.54 2.09 3.43
CA GLY A 56 -12.87 3.39 3.28
C GLY A 56 -11.59 3.29 2.49
N THR A 57 -11.60 2.57 1.35
CA THR A 57 -10.44 2.42 0.45
C THR A 57 -9.95 3.75 -0.07
N THR A 58 -8.73 3.77 -0.61
CA THR A 58 -8.17 4.96 -1.29
C THR A 58 -8.73 5.18 -2.69
N LYS A 59 -9.53 4.23 -3.20
CA LYS A 59 -10.12 4.23 -4.54
C LYS A 59 -9.10 4.24 -5.68
N ASN A 60 -7.92 3.69 -5.42
CA ASN A 60 -6.81 3.61 -6.38
C ASN A 60 -6.70 2.24 -7.07
N GLY A 61 -7.70 1.38 -6.92
CA GLY A 61 -7.74 0.06 -7.56
C GLY A 61 -6.77 -0.97 -6.96
N ILE A 62 -6.23 -0.71 -5.76
CA ILE A 62 -5.23 -1.57 -5.11
C ILE A 62 -5.81 -2.96 -4.83
N GLY A 63 -6.95 -3.02 -4.13
CA GLY A 63 -7.63 -4.28 -3.80
C GLY A 63 -7.96 -5.13 -5.03
N PRO A 64 -8.68 -4.60 -6.02
CA PRO A 64 -8.97 -5.30 -7.28
C PRO A 64 -7.73 -5.78 -8.03
N CYS A 65 -6.63 -5.02 -8.04
CA CYS A 65 -5.38 -5.45 -8.67
C CYS A 65 -4.74 -6.65 -7.94
N TYR A 66 -4.73 -6.65 -6.61
CA TYR A 66 -4.30 -7.82 -5.83
C TYR A 66 -5.23 -9.02 -6.00
N ALA A 67 -6.54 -8.80 -6.11
CA ALA A 67 -7.49 -9.88 -6.42
C ALA A 67 -7.15 -10.54 -7.76
N ASP A 68 -6.88 -9.77 -8.79
CA ASP A 68 -6.49 -10.30 -10.10
C ASP A 68 -5.14 -11.03 -10.05
N LYS A 69 -4.19 -10.55 -9.26
CA LYS A 69 -2.93 -11.26 -9.00
C LYS A 69 -3.18 -12.66 -8.43
N ILE A 70 -4.03 -12.76 -7.41
CA ILE A 70 -4.35 -14.04 -6.75
C ILE A 70 -5.17 -14.96 -7.66
N ASN A 71 -6.09 -14.39 -8.43
CA ASN A 71 -6.86 -15.10 -9.47
C ASN A 71 -6.00 -15.52 -10.68
N ARG A 72 -4.76 -15.06 -10.75
CA ARG A 72 -3.79 -15.38 -11.82
C ARG A 72 -4.21 -14.87 -13.20
N ILE A 73 -4.97 -13.77 -13.23
CA ILE A 73 -5.39 -13.05 -14.45
C ILE A 73 -4.74 -11.66 -14.53
N GLY A 74 -3.96 -11.28 -13.52
CA GLY A 74 -3.30 -9.99 -13.47
C GLY A 74 -2.28 -9.78 -14.59
N ILE A 75 -2.09 -8.53 -14.98
CA ILE A 75 -1.09 -8.09 -15.95
C ILE A 75 0.13 -7.62 -15.18
N ARG A 76 1.32 -8.07 -15.59
CA ARG A 76 2.61 -7.69 -15.02
C ARG A 76 3.32 -6.68 -15.91
N ILE A 77 4.32 -6.00 -15.37
CA ILE A 77 5.15 -5.08 -16.15
C ILE A 77 5.78 -5.77 -17.36
N CYS A 78 6.31 -7.00 -17.22
CA CYS A 78 6.87 -7.74 -18.36
C CYS A 78 5.86 -8.00 -19.49
N ASP A 79 4.59 -8.19 -19.17
CA ASP A 79 3.55 -8.45 -20.16
C ASP A 79 3.34 -7.25 -21.10
N LEU A 80 3.62 -6.01 -20.64
CA LEU A 80 3.48 -4.80 -21.44
C LEU A 80 4.47 -4.75 -22.62
N TYR A 81 5.57 -5.50 -22.56
CA TYR A 81 6.62 -5.54 -23.59
C TYR A 81 6.45 -6.65 -24.61
N ASP A 82 5.48 -7.54 -24.40
CA ASP A 82 4.98 -8.49 -25.40
C ASP A 82 3.57 -8.05 -25.82
N LEU A 83 3.50 -7.32 -26.93
CA LEU A 83 2.27 -6.68 -27.36
C LEU A 83 1.12 -7.67 -27.62
N ASP A 84 1.42 -8.86 -28.12
CA ASP A 84 0.39 -9.86 -28.38
C ASP A 84 -0.14 -10.45 -27.09
N THR A 85 0.74 -10.80 -26.15
CA THR A 85 0.37 -11.21 -24.80
C THR A 85 -0.41 -10.12 -24.06
N PHE A 86 0.03 -8.87 -24.16
CA PHE A 86 -0.66 -7.75 -23.53
C PHE A 86 -2.08 -7.56 -24.08
N LYS A 87 -2.23 -7.52 -25.39
CA LYS A 87 -3.54 -7.39 -26.06
C LYS A 87 -4.50 -8.51 -25.64
N GLN A 88 -4.02 -9.77 -25.65
CA GLN A 88 -4.83 -10.91 -25.27
C GLN A 88 -5.31 -10.85 -23.81
N LYS A 89 -4.40 -10.59 -22.88
CA LYS A 89 -4.73 -10.44 -21.45
C LYS A 89 -5.66 -9.27 -21.21
N LEU A 90 -5.40 -8.13 -21.84
CA LEU A 90 -6.21 -6.93 -21.71
C LEU A 90 -7.63 -7.15 -22.23
N ALA A 91 -7.80 -7.76 -23.41
CA ALA A 91 -9.11 -8.05 -24.00
C ALA A 91 -9.94 -8.94 -23.07
N TYR A 92 -9.36 -10.02 -22.57
CA TYR A 92 -10.03 -10.91 -21.62
C TYR A 92 -10.47 -10.17 -20.35
N ASN A 93 -9.55 -9.40 -19.76
CA ASN A 93 -9.84 -8.70 -18.51
C ASN A 93 -10.88 -7.59 -18.70
N VAL A 94 -10.78 -6.78 -19.76
CA VAL A 94 -11.75 -5.72 -20.03
C VAL A 94 -13.14 -6.29 -20.26
N GLU A 95 -13.28 -7.36 -21.05
CA GLU A 95 -14.57 -8.01 -21.25
C GLU A 95 -15.16 -8.51 -19.93
N PHE A 96 -14.37 -9.21 -19.12
CA PHE A 96 -14.82 -9.77 -17.85
C PHE A 96 -15.19 -8.65 -16.84
N LYS A 97 -14.32 -7.65 -16.68
CA LYS A 97 -14.54 -6.55 -15.73
C LYS A 97 -15.69 -5.63 -16.15
N ASN A 98 -15.88 -5.39 -17.44
CA ASN A 98 -17.03 -4.63 -17.93
C ASN A 98 -18.35 -5.36 -17.66
N LYS A 99 -18.39 -6.69 -17.72
CA LYS A 99 -19.57 -7.46 -17.26
C LYS A 99 -19.85 -7.23 -15.78
N MET A 100 -18.83 -7.18 -14.94
CA MET A 100 -19.00 -6.87 -13.52
C MET A 100 -19.49 -5.44 -13.32
N LEU A 101 -18.83 -4.47 -13.94
CA LEU A 101 -19.20 -3.04 -13.82
C LEU A 101 -20.65 -2.82 -14.22
N THR A 102 -21.07 -3.27 -15.41
CA THR A 102 -22.40 -2.98 -15.96
C THR A 102 -23.52 -3.84 -15.36
N LYS A 103 -23.25 -5.11 -15.04
CA LYS A 103 -24.32 -6.05 -14.64
C LYS A 103 -24.44 -6.23 -13.13
N VAL A 104 -23.39 -5.97 -12.37
CA VAL A 104 -23.39 -6.13 -10.92
C VAL A 104 -23.48 -4.78 -10.23
N TYR A 105 -22.75 -3.78 -10.73
CA TYR A 105 -22.64 -2.47 -10.07
C TYR A 105 -23.40 -1.34 -10.75
N ASP A 106 -24.03 -1.57 -11.91
CA ASP A 106 -24.68 -0.54 -12.73
C ASP A 106 -23.76 0.67 -12.98
N ALA A 107 -22.49 0.38 -13.27
CA ALA A 107 -21.44 1.36 -13.50
C ALA A 107 -21.00 1.36 -14.97
N GLU A 108 -20.39 2.47 -15.40
CA GLU A 108 -19.92 2.62 -16.77
C GLU A 108 -18.77 1.64 -17.09
N PRO A 109 -18.78 1.05 -18.29
CA PRO A 109 -17.68 0.19 -18.74
C PRO A 109 -16.44 1.00 -19.07
N VAL A 110 -15.27 0.37 -19.00
CA VAL A 110 -14.01 0.95 -19.49
C VAL A 110 -13.76 0.62 -20.96
N ASN A 111 -13.04 1.51 -21.66
CA ASN A 111 -12.74 1.37 -23.08
C ASN A 111 -11.41 0.62 -23.29
N TYR A 112 -11.45 -0.48 -24.07
CA TYR A 112 -10.28 -1.28 -24.38
C TYR A 112 -9.21 -0.51 -25.17
N ASP A 113 -9.62 0.20 -26.23
CA ASP A 113 -8.69 0.87 -27.16
C ASP A 113 -7.95 2.02 -26.47
N GLU A 114 -8.64 2.78 -25.63
CA GLU A 114 -8.03 3.84 -24.82
C GLU A 114 -6.99 3.27 -23.87
N ILE A 115 -7.33 2.19 -23.13
CA ILE A 115 -6.40 1.54 -22.21
C ILE A 115 -5.18 1.02 -22.97
N LEU A 116 -5.39 0.31 -24.08
CA LEU A 116 -4.30 -0.23 -24.89
C LEU A 116 -3.36 0.88 -25.36
N ALA A 117 -3.91 1.96 -25.92
CA ALA A 117 -3.11 3.07 -26.43
C ALA A 117 -2.28 3.77 -25.35
N ASP A 118 -2.87 4.00 -24.18
CA ASP A 118 -2.17 4.67 -23.08
C ASP A 118 -1.10 3.77 -22.44
N TYR A 119 -1.40 2.48 -22.24
CA TYR A 119 -0.44 1.57 -21.59
C TYR A 119 0.73 1.21 -22.49
N ILE A 120 0.59 1.25 -23.81
CA ILE A 120 1.74 1.18 -24.73
C ILE A 120 2.68 2.38 -24.51
N LYS A 121 2.13 3.60 -24.41
CA LYS A 121 2.95 4.80 -24.12
C LYS A 121 3.64 4.71 -22.77
N TYR A 122 2.91 4.28 -21.73
CA TYR A 122 3.48 4.11 -20.39
C TYR A 122 4.59 3.04 -20.36
N ALA A 123 4.40 1.93 -21.08
CA ALA A 123 5.41 0.88 -21.21
C ALA A 123 6.71 1.42 -21.80
N GLU A 124 6.64 2.18 -22.91
CA GLU A 124 7.83 2.80 -23.51
C GLU A 124 8.53 3.79 -22.56
N ALA A 125 7.76 4.63 -21.85
CA ALA A 125 8.31 5.59 -20.91
C ALA A 125 8.97 4.90 -19.68
N LEU A 126 8.44 3.78 -19.20
CA LEU A 126 8.96 3.04 -18.06
C LEU A 126 10.11 2.08 -18.40
N LYS A 127 10.29 1.76 -19.69
CA LYS A 127 11.29 0.78 -20.17
C LYS A 127 12.70 0.96 -19.59
N PRO A 128 13.24 2.18 -19.48
CA PRO A 128 14.58 2.39 -18.90
C PRO A 128 14.75 1.97 -17.45
N TYR A 129 13.65 1.84 -16.73
CA TYR A 129 13.63 1.53 -15.28
C TYR A 129 13.36 0.06 -15.00
N VAL A 130 12.89 -0.73 -15.99
CA VAL A 130 12.45 -2.11 -15.77
C VAL A 130 13.63 -3.08 -15.78
N THR A 131 13.67 -3.95 -14.76
CA THR A 131 14.73 -4.95 -14.62
C THR A 131 14.24 -6.14 -13.78
N ASP A 132 14.98 -7.26 -13.81
CA ASP A 132 14.82 -8.35 -12.83
C ASP A 132 15.39 -7.90 -11.47
N THR A 133 14.54 -7.28 -10.65
CA THR A 133 14.93 -6.78 -9.32
C THR A 133 15.27 -7.89 -8.34
N ASN A 134 14.77 -9.12 -8.55
CA ASN A 134 15.11 -10.26 -7.70
C ASN A 134 16.61 -10.59 -7.82
N ILE A 135 17.13 -10.68 -9.05
CA ILE A 135 18.56 -10.90 -9.30
C ILE A 135 19.37 -9.75 -8.71
N ALA A 136 18.95 -8.49 -8.92
CA ALA A 136 19.67 -7.33 -8.43
C ALA A 136 19.79 -7.30 -6.90
N VAL A 137 18.66 -7.52 -6.20
CA VAL A 137 18.61 -7.53 -4.72
C VAL A 137 19.39 -8.74 -4.17
N LEU A 138 19.20 -9.93 -4.74
CA LEU A 138 19.90 -11.13 -4.31
C LEU A 138 21.43 -10.98 -4.46
N LYS A 139 21.89 -10.36 -5.55
CA LYS A 139 23.28 -10.04 -5.76
C LYS A 139 23.79 -9.07 -4.69
N ALA A 140 23.05 -7.99 -4.43
CA ALA A 140 23.44 -6.98 -3.44
C ALA A 140 23.60 -7.59 -2.03
N VAL A 141 22.65 -8.42 -1.57
CA VAL A 141 22.74 -9.05 -0.24
C VAL A 141 23.83 -10.11 -0.17
N LYS A 142 24.14 -10.84 -1.27
CA LYS A 142 25.25 -11.78 -1.31
C LYS A 142 26.62 -11.11 -1.34
N GLU A 143 26.70 -9.89 -1.88
CA GLU A 143 27.90 -9.04 -1.88
C GLU A 143 28.05 -8.23 -0.57
N ASP A 144 27.24 -8.53 0.45
CA ASP A 144 27.22 -7.86 1.76
C ASP A 144 26.99 -6.34 1.66
N LYS A 145 26.27 -5.90 0.63
CA LYS A 145 25.84 -4.50 0.52
C LYS A 145 24.75 -4.20 1.54
N LYS A 146 24.72 -2.95 2.01
CA LYS A 146 23.64 -2.46 2.86
C LYS A 146 22.38 -2.27 2.03
N VAL A 147 21.37 -3.09 2.28
CA VAL A 147 20.06 -3.04 1.61
C VAL A 147 19.01 -2.70 2.66
N LEU A 148 18.28 -1.61 2.44
CA LEU A 148 17.12 -1.22 3.25
C LEU A 148 15.84 -1.70 2.58
N PHE A 149 15.04 -2.48 3.30
CA PHE A 149 13.68 -2.83 2.90
C PHE A 149 12.71 -1.92 3.65
N GLU A 150 12.03 -1.07 2.91
CA GLU A 150 11.02 -0.17 3.47
C GLU A 150 9.64 -0.70 3.12
N GLY A 151 8.85 -1.00 4.14
CA GLY A 151 7.43 -1.35 4.01
C GLY A 151 6.55 -0.11 3.98
N ALA A 152 5.30 -0.33 3.61
CA ALA A 152 4.24 0.68 3.70
C ALA A 152 3.14 0.17 4.66
N GLN A 153 2.12 1.00 4.91
CA GLN A 153 1.01 0.71 5.81
C GLN A 153 1.47 0.45 7.28
N ALA A 154 0.89 -0.55 7.94
CA ALA A 154 1.22 -0.90 9.33
C ALA A 154 0.85 -2.36 9.60
N THR A 155 1.43 -2.95 10.65
CA THR A 155 1.19 -4.34 11.06
C THR A 155 -0.31 -4.66 11.22
N MET A 156 -1.09 -3.76 11.84
CA MET A 156 -2.53 -3.97 12.04
C MET A 156 -3.37 -3.85 10.76
N LEU A 157 -2.76 -3.48 9.64
CA LEU A 157 -3.35 -3.51 8.30
C LEU A 157 -2.94 -4.73 7.48
N ASP A 158 -2.15 -5.66 8.05
CA ASP A 158 -1.79 -6.89 7.35
C ASP A 158 -3.03 -7.74 7.06
N LEU A 159 -3.08 -8.33 5.86
CA LEU A 159 -4.23 -9.07 5.37
C LEU A 159 -4.60 -10.25 6.28
N ASP A 160 -3.61 -10.98 6.80
CA ASP A 160 -3.82 -12.17 7.63
C ASP A 160 -3.78 -11.87 9.13
N HIS A 161 -2.94 -10.92 9.55
CA HIS A 161 -2.63 -10.68 10.95
C HIS A 161 -3.16 -9.34 11.48
N GLY A 162 -3.79 -8.54 10.62
CA GLY A 162 -4.39 -7.26 10.99
C GLY A 162 -5.83 -7.37 11.48
N THR A 163 -6.50 -6.23 11.55
CA THR A 163 -7.88 -6.10 11.99
C THR A 163 -8.88 -6.36 10.86
N TYR A 164 -8.85 -7.56 10.29
CA TYR A 164 -9.73 -7.96 9.20
C TYR A 164 -11.22 -7.71 9.54
N PRO A 165 -12.06 -7.18 8.64
CA PRO A 165 -11.79 -6.88 7.23
C PRO A 165 -11.16 -5.49 6.96
N PHE A 166 -10.85 -4.71 7.99
CA PHE A 166 -10.30 -3.35 7.89
C PHE A 166 -8.78 -3.38 7.74
N VAL A 167 -8.32 -3.97 6.64
CA VAL A 167 -6.91 -4.24 6.33
C VAL A 167 -6.58 -3.82 4.90
N THR A 168 -5.28 -3.82 4.55
CA THR A 168 -4.85 -3.71 3.14
C THR A 168 -4.88 -5.08 2.46
N SER A 169 -4.81 -5.12 1.14
CA SER A 169 -4.79 -6.36 0.36
C SER A 169 -3.38 -6.95 0.20
N SER A 170 -2.47 -6.63 1.10
CA SER A 170 -1.06 -7.05 1.06
C SER A 170 -0.52 -7.35 2.46
N HIS A 171 0.75 -7.77 2.52
CA HIS A 171 1.45 -8.10 3.77
C HIS A 171 2.51 -7.04 4.10
N PRO A 172 2.18 -5.99 4.88
CA PRO A 172 3.14 -4.98 5.33
C PRO A 172 4.05 -5.45 6.48
N ILE A 173 3.84 -6.64 7.02
CA ILE A 173 4.74 -7.24 8.03
C ILE A 173 6.11 -7.55 7.43
N ALA A 174 7.14 -7.69 8.28
CA ALA A 174 8.53 -7.93 7.87
C ALA A 174 8.67 -9.14 6.93
N GLY A 175 7.91 -10.22 7.16
CA GLY A 175 7.88 -11.39 6.28
C GLY A 175 7.47 -11.07 4.83
N GLY A 176 6.67 -10.02 4.63
CA GLY A 176 6.28 -9.53 3.31
C GLY A 176 7.44 -9.01 2.47
N ALA A 177 8.53 -8.56 3.09
CA ALA A 177 9.74 -8.14 2.38
C ALA A 177 10.42 -9.33 1.68
N SER A 178 10.46 -10.49 2.33
CA SER A 178 11.02 -11.72 1.74
C SER A 178 10.26 -12.12 0.47
N THR A 179 8.94 -12.25 0.55
CA THR A 179 8.11 -12.63 -0.61
C THR A 179 8.05 -11.53 -1.66
N GLY A 180 8.01 -10.27 -1.23
CA GLY A 180 7.91 -9.10 -2.12
C GLY A 180 9.19 -8.83 -2.92
N ALA A 181 10.37 -8.99 -2.31
CA ALA A 181 11.65 -8.81 -2.97
C ALA A 181 12.22 -10.11 -3.59
N GLY A 182 11.65 -11.26 -3.25
CA GLY A 182 12.09 -12.56 -3.73
C GLY A 182 13.43 -13.00 -3.14
N ILE A 183 13.65 -12.75 -1.85
CA ILE A 183 14.85 -13.15 -1.12
C ILE A 183 14.50 -14.13 0.00
N GLY A 184 15.48 -14.94 0.40
CA GLY A 184 15.31 -15.83 1.55
C GLY A 184 15.13 -15.04 2.86
N PRO A 185 14.32 -15.54 3.82
CA PRO A 185 14.04 -14.83 5.08
C PRO A 185 15.32 -14.57 5.90
N ASN A 186 16.34 -15.40 5.78
CA ASN A 186 17.63 -15.24 6.50
C ASN A 186 18.43 -14.00 6.09
N TYR A 187 18.05 -13.34 4.97
CA TYR A 187 18.65 -12.06 4.57
C TYR A 187 17.99 -10.85 5.25
N LEU A 188 16.85 -11.05 5.90
CA LEU A 188 16.20 -9.99 6.68
C LEU A 188 16.83 -9.95 8.08
N LYS A 189 17.61 -8.90 8.33
CA LYS A 189 18.30 -8.67 9.61
C LYS A 189 18.07 -7.23 10.05
N ASN A 190 18.20 -6.97 11.35
CA ASN A 190 18.04 -5.65 11.93
C ASN A 190 16.67 -5.05 11.59
N ILE A 191 15.61 -5.67 12.07
CA ILE A 191 14.23 -5.27 11.79
C ILE A 191 13.84 -4.12 12.70
N PHE A 192 13.55 -2.97 12.12
CA PHE A 192 13.13 -1.75 12.81
C PHE A 192 11.62 -1.58 12.73
N GLY A 193 10.96 -1.52 13.89
CA GLY A 193 9.59 -1.04 13.99
C GLY A 193 9.58 0.49 14.16
N VAL A 194 8.68 1.16 13.44
CA VAL A 194 8.42 2.59 13.63
C VAL A 194 7.04 2.76 14.24
N VAL A 195 6.98 3.44 15.39
CA VAL A 195 5.72 3.71 16.09
C VAL A 195 5.64 5.19 16.46
N LYS A 196 4.46 5.78 16.37
CA LYS A 196 4.22 7.10 16.95
C LYS A 196 4.05 6.99 18.46
N ALA A 197 4.37 8.03 19.19
CA ALA A 197 4.11 8.13 20.65
C ALA A 197 2.60 8.13 21.00
N TYR A 198 1.73 8.19 20.02
CA TYR A 198 0.28 8.09 20.10
C TYR A 198 -0.24 7.25 18.91
N ALA A 199 -1.48 6.77 18.98
CA ALA A 199 -2.06 5.96 17.91
C ALA A 199 -2.86 6.80 16.91
N THR A 200 -2.84 6.39 15.64
CA THR A 200 -3.70 6.97 14.60
C THR A 200 -4.29 5.90 13.71
N ARG A 201 -5.51 6.13 13.22
CA ARG A 201 -6.16 5.25 12.25
C ARG A 201 -6.89 6.04 11.17
N VAL A 202 -6.81 5.57 9.92
CA VAL A 202 -7.61 6.06 8.80
C VAL A 202 -8.71 5.04 8.52
N GLY A 203 -9.94 5.51 8.28
CA GLY A 203 -11.08 4.64 7.96
C GLY A 203 -11.69 3.93 9.16
N ALA A 204 -12.50 2.94 8.87
CA ALA A 204 -13.23 2.16 9.85
C ALA A 204 -12.35 1.12 10.57
N GLY A 205 -12.93 0.39 11.50
CA GLY A 205 -12.28 -0.66 12.24
C GLY A 205 -12.02 -0.34 13.71
N PRO A 206 -11.60 -1.33 14.52
CA PRO A 206 -11.43 -1.19 15.95
C PRO A 206 -10.30 -0.22 16.29
N PHE A 207 -10.51 0.58 17.33
CA PHE A 207 -9.54 1.51 17.88
C PHE A 207 -9.78 1.69 19.38
N PRO A 208 -9.32 0.76 20.22
CA PRO A 208 -9.66 0.75 21.65
C PRO A 208 -9.22 2.01 22.43
N THR A 209 -8.15 2.67 21.99
CA THR A 209 -7.61 3.88 22.65
C THR A 209 -8.05 5.18 21.99
N GLU A 210 -9.03 5.13 21.08
CA GLU A 210 -9.53 6.32 20.39
C GLU A 210 -10.06 7.38 21.35
N LEU A 211 -9.77 8.64 21.06
CA LEU A 211 -10.20 9.81 21.80
C LEU A 211 -11.16 10.62 20.96
N LEU A 212 -12.41 10.70 21.42
CA LEU A 212 -13.49 11.44 20.77
C LEU A 212 -13.75 12.80 21.45
N ASP A 213 -12.77 13.28 22.20
CA ASP A 213 -12.81 14.51 22.98
C ASP A 213 -11.79 15.55 22.46
N GLU A 214 -11.67 16.66 23.18
CA GLU A 214 -10.72 17.73 22.88
C GLU A 214 -9.27 17.23 22.82
N THR A 215 -8.91 16.21 23.59
CA THR A 215 -7.57 15.59 23.57
C THR A 215 -7.26 14.97 22.21
N GLY A 216 -8.21 14.21 21.66
CA GLY A 216 -8.09 13.63 20.33
C GLY A 216 -8.00 14.69 19.22
N ASP A 217 -8.80 15.76 19.34
CA ASP A 217 -8.74 16.89 18.41
C ASP A 217 -7.41 17.63 18.46
N ASN A 218 -6.85 17.82 19.65
CA ASN A 218 -5.54 18.44 19.83
C ASN A 218 -4.42 17.58 19.25
N LEU A 219 -4.42 16.27 19.49
CA LEU A 219 -3.48 15.34 18.84
C LEU A 219 -3.54 15.43 17.31
N ARG A 220 -4.75 15.48 16.75
CA ARG A 220 -4.95 15.61 15.30
C ARG A 220 -4.40 16.92 14.75
N LYS A 221 -4.67 18.05 15.42
CA LYS A 221 -4.21 19.37 15.00
C LYS A 221 -2.69 19.52 15.12
N LEU A 222 -2.13 19.23 16.29
CA LEU A 222 -0.69 19.38 16.57
C LEU A 222 0.13 18.40 15.71
N GLY A 223 -0.35 17.18 15.57
CA GLY A 223 0.29 16.13 14.78
C GLY A 223 0.08 16.25 13.26
N HIS A 224 -0.72 17.23 12.80
CA HIS A 224 -1.13 17.33 11.38
C HIS A 224 -1.66 15.98 10.84
N GLU A 225 -2.50 15.31 11.64
CA GLU A 225 -2.99 13.96 11.34
C GLU A 225 -4.14 13.99 10.31
N PHE A 226 -3.75 14.18 9.05
CA PHE A 226 -4.62 14.14 7.89
C PHE A 226 -4.03 13.20 6.84
N GLY A 227 -4.88 12.58 6.04
CA GLY A 227 -4.44 11.71 4.95
C GLY A 227 -3.73 12.51 3.87
N THR A 228 -2.52 12.10 3.49
CA THR A 228 -1.70 12.83 2.49
C THR A 228 -2.39 12.93 1.14
N VAL A 229 -3.07 11.87 0.71
CA VAL A 229 -3.76 11.82 -0.59
C VAL A 229 -5.18 12.38 -0.51
N THR A 230 -5.92 12.05 0.55
CA THR A 230 -7.35 12.33 0.64
C THR A 230 -7.70 13.53 1.51
N GLY A 231 -6.74 14.08 2.27
CA GLY A 231 -6.98 15.13 3.27
C GLY A 231 -7.91 14.71 4.43
N ARG A 232 -8.36 13.45 4.49
CA ARG A 232 -9.29 12.97 5.53
C ARG A 232 -8.64 13.05 6.91
N PRO A 233 -9.37 13.56 7.92
CA PRO A 233 -8.88 13.56 9.29
C PRO A 233 -8.67 12.13 9.77
N ARG A 234 -7.52 11.87 10.41
CA ARG A 234 -7.24 10.61 11.05
C ARG A 234 -7.91 10.58 12.43
N ARG A 235 -8.40 9.42 12.81
CA ARG A 235 -8.80 9.11 14.19
C ARG A 235 -7.53 9.07 15.03
N CYS A 236 -7.53 9.67 16.21
CA CYS A 236 -6.37 9.76 17.10
C CYS A 236 -6.70 9.16 18.47
N GLY A 237 -5.70 8.61 19.13
CA GLY A 237 -5.85 8.01 20.44
C GLY A 237 -4.53 7.83 21.17
N TRP A 238 -4.58 7.41 22.44
CA TRP A 238 -3.38 7.11 23.20
C TRP A 238 -2.61 5.92 22.66
N LEU A 239 -1.31 5.88 22.93
CA LEU A 239 -0.45 4.75 22.58
C LEU A 239 -1.00 3.43 23.14
N ASP A 240 -1.10 2.43 22.29
CA ASP A 240 -1.57 1.09 22.63
C ASP A 240 -0.39 0.12 22.65
N LEU A 241 0.13 -0.18 23.86
CA LEU A 241 1.24 -1.08 24.01
C LEU A 241 0.89 -2.54 23.72
N MET A 242 -0.40 -2.93 23.79
CA MET A 242 -0.80 -4.27 23.41
C MET A 242 -0.61 -4.50 21.92
N VAL A 243 -0.99 -3.49 21.09
CA VAL A 243 -0.73 -3.51 19.66
C VAL A 243 0.77 -3.46 19.36
N VAL A 244 1.54 -2.61 20.05
CA VAL A 244 3.00 -2.52 19.85
C VAL A 244 3.67 -3.86 20.20
N LYS A 245 3.30 -4.48 21.31
CA LYS A 245 3.83 -5.79 21.73
C LYS A 245 3.50 -6.89 20.72
N TYR A 246 2.26 -6.92 20.24
CA TYR A 246 1.84 -7.85 19.19
C TYR A 246 2.66 -7.65 17.90
N ALA A 247 2.79 -6.40 17.46
CA ALA A 247 3.57 -6.06 16.27
C ALA A 247 5.05 -6.42 16.42
N ALA A 248 5.63 -6.17 17.59
CA ALA A 248 7.03 -6.53 17.89
C ALA A 248 7.27 -8.04 17.77
N GLY A 249 6.38 -8.85 18.34
CA GLY A 249 6.49 -10.31 18.24
C GLY A 249 6.30 -10.83 16.82
N LEU A 250 5.26 -10.36 16.12
CA LEU A 250 4.93 -10.80 14.76
C LEU A 250 6.04 -10.46 13.74
N ASN A 251 6.68 -9.31 13.91
CA ASN A 251 7.73 -8.86 13.00
C ASN A 251 9.14 -9.23 13.48
N SER A 252 9.29 -9.84 14.68
CA SER A 252 10.60 -10.13 15.29
C SER A 252 11.49 -8.86 15.33
N LEU A 253 10.94 -7.75 15.87
CA LEU A 253 11.65 -6.48 15.89
C LEU A 253 12.92 -6.55 16.75
N ASP A 254 14.04 -6.11 16.18
CA ASP A 254 15.30 -5.90 16.93
C ASP A 254 15.30 -4.51 17.59
N TYR A 255 14.64 -3.54 16.96
CA TYR A 255 14.62 -2.13 17.38
C TYR A 255 13.23 -1.53 17.23
N LEU A 256 12.93 -0.54 18.07
CA LEU A 256 11.71 0.25 18.00
C LEU A 256 12.07 1.74 18.00
N ALA A 257 11.75 2.43 16.92
CA ALA A 257 11.89 3.87 16.79
C ALA A 257 10.56 4.55 17.16
N ILE A 258 10.56 5.31 18.26
CA ILE A 258 9.39 6.10 18.69
C ILE A 258 9.50 7.49 18.08
N THR A 259 8.48 7.89 17.34
CA THR A 259 8.40 9.18 16.64
C THR A 259 7.30 10.05 17.23
N ARG A 260 7.26 11.33 16.90
CA ARG A 260 6.20 12.27 17.30
C ARG A 260 6.07 12.49 18.81
N LEU A 261 7.14 12.33 19.55
CA LEU A 261 7.18 12.66 20.98
C LEU A 261 6.93 14.15 21.22
N ASP A 262 7.45 15.01 20.36
CA ASP A 262 7.28 16.45 20.34
C ASP A 262 5.81 16.91 20.35
N ILE A 263 4.92 16.13 19.75
CA ILE A 263 3.48 16.42 19.72
C ILE A 263 2.85 16.33 21.12
N LEU A 264 3.47 15.56 22.01
CA LEU A 264 2.95 15.33 23.35
C LEU A 264 3.42 16.35 24.39
N ASP A 265 4.33 17.26 24.05
CA ASP A 265 4.95 18.22 24.99
C ASP A 265 3.95 19.14 25.72
N THR A 266 2.82 19.42 25.07
CA THR A 266 1.78 20.30 25.63
C THR A 266 0.78 19.60 26.54
N PHE A 267 0.83 18.26 26.61
CA PHE A 267 -0.10 17.47 27.40
C PHE A 267 0.41 17.29 28.83
N LYS A 268 -0.43 17.64 29.81
CA LYS A 268 -0.10 17.52 31.24
C LYS A 268 -0.02 16.07 31.73
N GLU A 269 -0.80 15.20 31.11
CA GLU A 269 -0.91 13.79 31.45
C GLU A 269 -0.93 12.96 30.16
N LEU A 270 -0.18 11.87 30.14
CA LEU A 270 -0.15 10.91 29.04
C LEU A 270 -0.70 9.57 29.54
N LYS A 271 -1.60 8.98 28.75
CA LYS A 271 -2.13 7.66 29.05
C LYS A 271 -1.62 6.64 28.04
N ILE A 272 -1.36 5.45 28.53
CA ILE A 272 -0.85 4.33 27.72
C ILE A 272 -1.72 3.11 28.00
N CYS A 273 -2.25 2.47 26.97
CA CYS A 273 -2.98 1.22 27.12
C CYS A 273 -1.99 0.08 27.38
N VAL A 274 -2.16 -0.58 28.50
CA VAL A 274 -1.30 -1.71 28.96
C VAL A 274 -2.05 -3.04 29.02
N GLY A 275 -3.33 -3.05 28.69
CA GLY A 275 -4.18 -4.24 28.68
C GLY A 275 -5.61 -3.93 28.30
N TYR A 276 -6.32 -4.96 27.83
CA TYR A 276 -7.76 -4.89 27.57
C TYR A 276 -8.51 -5.67 28.66
N LYS A 277 -9.67 -5.17 29.04
CA LYS A 277 -10.61 -5.87 29.89
C LYS A 277 -11.80 -6.24 29.02
N LEU A 278 -12.10 -7.54 28.92
CA LEU A 278 -13.25 -8.10 28.25
C LEU A 278 -14.45 -8.16 29.18
#